data_755b3d58957cbfc27a7544fec537c024
#
_entry.id   755b3d58957cbfc27a7544fec537c024
#
_cell.length_a   1.000
_cell.length_b   1.000
_cell.length_c   1.000
_cell.angle_alpha   90.00
_cell.angle_beta   90.00
_cell.angle_gamma   90.00
#
_symmetry.space_group_name_H-M   'P 1'
#
loop_
_entity.id
_entity.type
_entity.pdbx_description
1 polymer ?
#
loop_
_entity_poly.entity_id
_entity_poly.type
_entity_poly.pdbx_seq_one_letter_code
_entity_poly.pdbx_strand_id
1 'polypeptide(L)'
;MFRLLISPMIMIKRIPLLVLSCALALAIHATTPLQRTYQVRQPDGTTLIVTRHSVGVPGGDRYVYYTSADGSLLLRNPQTGAYTYATLDSEGLPCPTDILAHEPAQRTVTEASLVQDRQGIIQAMQDRSLASRPAQRSRALTTQTGITPYGETAGGILKSIGAPTIPVIMVEFPDLSFQETTTQEKVTRWLNDPEYADEQYTQGSAGSWFADQSKGLFRPKFEVVATVKVAKGYAYYGANASSGSIDQNCSSMVSEAIKLAAEQGVDFSKYKDNDLNAVPLVSIYHAGPGEHSSYEEGHENYLWAHFKPMSTTINGTTIRSYFVGNELLRSYKRGEDGNPVPVSAQNDGIGVFIHELGHALGLPDFYSTNDNDDNDAITPGYWSVMDYGQYTYDGYRPMGYSAYERAMLGWQKVVELNEPGFYRLIALDKEPAEGTETPEATAYILRSASNEKEFFMLENRQPSTWFPSFFGTGMLITHVNFDRNYWVSNCVNNDMNLQRYEIVPADGTKQTPYERDNGWVGHKGDLWGATTAMDFTDESTPAATLSDGSPLGKPIFGIKQEADASITFAFMDQTLTGIESITPSESTAAPIFYDMNGRRVLRPTQPGVYIQHQPGQHAHRILVK
;
A
#
# COMPACT_ATOMS: atom_id res chain seq x y z
N MET A 1 3.38 24.69 -73.37
CA MET A 1 1.98 24.38 -73.14
C MET A 1 1.92 23.08 -72.35
N PHE A 2 2.09 23.16 -71.04
CA PHE A 2 2.16 22.01 -70.13
C PHE A 2 0.81 21.88 -69.42
N ARG A 3 0.12 20.78 -69.59
CA ARG A 3 -1.05 20.41 -68.78
C ARG A 3 -0.58 19.57 -67.61
N LEU A 4 -0.77 20.10 -66.40
CA LEU A 4 -0.69 19.35 -65.16
C LEU A 4 -1.87 18.37 -65.08
N LEU A 5 -1.58 17.09 -64.92
CA LEU A 5 -2.52 16.06 -64.52
C LEU A 5 -2.50 16.00 -62.96
N ILE A 6 -3.61 16.35 -62.36
CA ILE A 6 -3.85 16.19 -60.92
C ILE A 6 -4.43 14.79 -60.73
N SER A 7 -3.71 13.95 -60.04
CA SER A 7 -4.16 12.63 -59.58
C SER A 7 -4.95 12.74 -58.29
N PRO A 8 -6.09 12.08 -58.11
CA PRO A 8 -6.86 12.17 -56.88
C PRO A 8 -6.19 11.38 -55.75
N MET A 9 -5.94 12.07 -54.68
CA MET A 9 -5.45 11.50 -53.42
C MET A 9 -6.58 10.67 -52.79
N ILE A 10 -6.40 9.35 -52.75
CA ILE A 10 -7.27 8.41 -52.05
C ILE A 10 -7.07 8.65 -50.56
N MET A 11 -8.10 9.21 -49.93
CA MET A 11 -8.18 9.38 -48.47
C MET A 11 -8.44 8.00 -47.86
N ILE A 12 -7.38 7.32 -47.45
CA ILE A 12 -7.47 6.12 -46.60
C ILE A 12 -7.94 6.58 -45.24
N LYS A 13 -9.22 6.37 -44.93
CA LYS A 13 -9.73 6.47 -43.57
C LYS A 13 -8.93 5.52 -42.68
N ARG A 14 -8.09 6.06 -41.86
CA ARG A 14 -7.48 5.33 -40.74
C ARG A 14 -8.60 4.90 -39.81
N ILE A 15 -8.94 3.63 -39.89
CA ILE A 15 -9.64 2.93 -38.81
C ILE A 15 -8.62 2.94 -37.65
N PRO A 16 -8.94 3.47 -36.48
CA PRO A 16 -8.08 3.23 -35.35
C PRO A 16 -8.13 1.73 -35.06
N LEU A 17 -7.02 1.07 -35.33
CA LEU A 17 -6.76 -0.25 -34.80
C LEU A 17 -6.71 -0.02 -33.27
N LEU A 18 -7.79 -0.37 -32.59
CA LEU A 18 -7.79 -0.54 -31.15
C LEU A 18 -6.87 -1.75 -30.92
N VAL A 19 -5.59 -1.47 -30.75
CA VAL A 19 -4.65 -2.44 -30.20
C VAL A 19 -5.09 -2.57 -28.75
N LEU A 20 -5.81 -3.65 -28.48
CA LEU A 20 -6.03 -4.15 -27.14
C LEU A 20 -4.66 -4.57 -26.61
N SER A 21 -3.87 -3.60 -26.13
CA SER A 21 -2.68 -3.89 -25.36
C SER A 21 -3.18 -4.43 -24.02
N CYS A 22 -3.33 -5.77 -23.96
CA CYS A 22 -3.32 -6.47 -22.69
C CYS A 22 -1.97 -6.16 -22.03
N ALA A 23 -1.93 -5.09 -21.22
CA ALA A 23 -0.78 -4.82 -20.39
C ALA A 23 -0.57 -6.02 -19.48
N LEU A 24 0.56 -6.70 -19.65
CA LEU A 24 1.05 -7.72 -18.75
C LEU A 24 1.31 -7.06 -17.40
N ALA A 25 0.31 -7.00 -16.57
CA ALA A 25 0.52 -6.73 -15.17
C ALA A 25 1.01 -8.01 -14.51
N LEU A 26 2.31 -8.11 -14.28
CA LEU A 26 2.87 -8.98 -13.25
C LEU A 26 2.44 -8.41 -11.90
N ALA A 27 1.18 -8.49 -11.60
CA ALA A 27 0.63 -8.01 -10.37
C ALA A 27 0.65 -9.13 -9.36
N ILE A 28 1.46 -8.96 -8.40
CA ILE A 28 1.61 -9.77 -7.21
C ILE A 28 0.81 -9.09 -6.13
N HIS A 29 -0.12 -9.77 -5.48
CA HIS A 29 -1.12 -9.12 -4.65
C HIS A 29 -1.48 -10.01 -3.48
N ALA A 30 -1.33 -9.53 -2.27
CA ALA A 30 -1.83 -10.23 -1.12
C ALA A 30 -3.12 -9.65 -0.59
N THR A 31 -3.24 -8.43 -0.28
CA THR A 31 -4.44 -7.91 0.39
C THR A 31 -5.15 -6.83 -0.40
N THR A 32 -4.46 -6.28 -1.39
CA THR A 32 -5.07 -5.30 -2.29
C THR A 32 -6.03 -6.01 -3.24
N PRO A 33 -7.29 -5.62 -3.27
CA PRO A 33 -8.23 -6.16 -4.24
C PRO A 33 -7.75 -5.85 -5.65
N LEU A 34 -7.69 -6.86 -6.48
CA LEU A 34 -7.40 -6.71 -7.89
C LEU A 34 -8.68 -6.61 -8.66
N GLN A 35 -8.82 -5.52 -9.37
CA GLN A 35 -9.69 -5.49 -10.52
C GLN A 35 -9.17 -6.53 -11.52
N ARG A 36 -9.93 -7.60 -11.76
CA ARG A 36 -9.57 -8.64 -12.72
C ARG A 36 -10.69 -8.84 -13.69
N THR A 37 -10.38 -8.55 -14.92
CA THR A 37 -11.26 -8.89 -16.03
C THR A 37 -10.79 -10.21 -16.63
N TYR A 38 -11.66 -11.21 -16.64
CA TYR A 38 -11.39 -12.51 -17.25
C TYR A 38 -12.64 -13.10 -17.87
N GLN A 39 -12.44 -14.01 -18.82
CA GLN A 39 -13.55 -14.68 -19.48
C GLN A 39 -13.90 -15.95 -18.72
N VAL A 40 -15.18 -16.13 -18.45
CA VAL A 40 -15.72 -17.32 -17.80
C VAL A 40 -16.66 -18.05 -18.76
N ARG A 41 -16.75 -19.36 -18.59
CA ARG A 41 -17.74 -20.17 -19.29
C ARG A 41 -18.93 -20.43 -18.37
N GLN A 42 -20.11 -20.03 -18.80
CA GLN A 42 -21.35 -20.25 -18.08
C GLN A 42 -21.85 -21.70 -18.23
N PRO A 43 -22.69 -22.23 -17.32
CA PRO A 43 -23.22 -23.59 -17.39
C PRO A 43 -24.00 -23.92 -18.67
N ASP A 44 -24.58 -22.94 -19.32
CA ASP A 44 -25.26 -23.07 -20.62
C ASP A 44 -24.32 -23.11 -21.81
N GLY A 45 -23.01 -22.98 -21.57
CA GLY A 45 -21.96 -23.03 -22.59
C GLY A 45 -21.61 -21.68 -23.20
N THR A 46 -22.32 -20.60 -22.83
CA THR A 46 -21.94 -19.23 -23.25
C THR A 46 -20.69 -18.76 -22.53
N THR A 47 -20.08 -17.71 -23.05
CA THR A 47 -18.94 -17.04 -22.42
C THR A 47 -19.34 -15.66 -21.96
N LEU A 48 -18.80 -15.24 -20.81
CA LEU A 48 -19.05 -13.94 -20.19
C LEU A 48 -17.72 -13.34 -19.75
N ILE A 49 -17.51 -12.06 -20.06
CA ILE A 49 -16.39 -11.30 -19.52
C ILE A 49 -16.84 -10.73 -18.16
N VAL A 50 -16.12 -11.08 -17.12
CA VAL A 50 -16.39 -10.60 -15.76
C VAL A 50 -15.20 -9.84 -15.22
N THR A 51 -15.47 -8.77 -14.50
CA THR A 51 -14.48 -8.05 -13.71
C THR A 51 -14.78 -8.31 -12.24
N ARG A 52 -13.81 -8.83 -11.50
CA ARG A 52 -13.91 -9.07 -10.07
C ARG A 52 -13.57 -7.80 -9.30
N HIS A 53 -14.37 -7.50 -8.31
CA HIS A 53 -14.20 -6.40 -7.38
C HIS A 53 -14.24 -6.91 -5.95
N SER A 54 -13.61 -6.17 -5.03
CA SER A 54 -13.82 -6.40 -3.61
C SER A 54 -14.02 -5.09 -2.87
N VAL A 55 -14.77 -5.12 -1.79
CA VAL A 55 -15.00 -3.99 -0.90
C VAL A 55 -14.51 -4.39 0.49
N GLY A 56 -13.49 -3.70 0.95
CA GLY A 56 -13.04 -3.80 2.33
C GLY A 56 -14.03 -3.10 3.24
N VAL A 57 -14.40 -3.75 4.34
CA VAL A 57 -15.24 -3.13 5.35
C VAL A 57 -14.46 -2.97 6.65
N PRO A 58 -14.68 -1.87 7.36
CA PRO A 58 -13.99 -1.63 8.60
C PRO A 58 -14.20 -2.78 9.61
N GLY A 59 -13.12 -3.37 10.06
CA GLY A 59 -13.16 -4.51 10.99
C GLY A 59 -12.75 -5.85 10.38
N GLY A 60 -12.27 -5.84 9.11
CA GLY A 60 -11.61 -6.99 8.48
C GLY A 60 -12.49 -7.89 7.63
N ASP A 61 -13.77 -7.57 7.43
CA ASP A 61 -14.58 -8.29 6.44
C ASP A 61 -14.41 -7.66 5.06
N ARG A 62 -14.33 -8.50 4.02
CA ARG A 62 -14.33 -8.08 2.62
C ARG A 62 -15.51 -8.72 1.90
N TYR A 63 -16.06 -8.00 0.93
CA TYR A 63 -17.11 -8.50 0.06
C TYR A 63 -16.59 -8.54 -1.37
N VAL A 64 -16.70 -9.70 -2.02
CA VAL A 64 -16.36 -9.86 -3.44
C VAL A 64 -17.65 -9.85 -4.25
N TYR A 65 -17.63 -9.09 -5.33
CA TYR A 65 -18.69 -9.06 -6.32
C TYR A 65 -18.07 -8.97 -7.72
N TYR A 66 -18.88 -9.08 -8.75
CA TYR A 66 -18.42 -9.06 -10.12
C TYR A 66 -19.25 -8.10 -10.95
N THR A 67 -18.68 -7.60 -12.02
CA THR A 67 -19.42 -6.85 -13.04
C THR A 67 -19.20 -7.46 -14.42
N SER A 68 -20.22 -7.35 -15.27
CA SER A 68 -20.06 -7.60 -16.70
C SER A 68 -19.35 -6.42 -17.40
N ALA A 69 -19.04 -6.57 -18.67
CA ALA A 69 -18.32 -5.55 -19.46
C ALA A 69 -19.01 -4.17 -19.51
N ASP A 70 -20.30 -4.09 -19.27
CA ASP A 70 -21.08 -2.84 -19.17
C ASP A 70 -21.36 -2.39 -17.74
N GLY A 71 -20.70 -2.98 -16.74
CA GLY A 71 -20.82 -2.61 -15.34
C GLY A 71 -22.02 -3.18 -14.60
N SER A 72 -22.81 -4.10 -15.19
CA SER A 72 -23.93 -4.74 -14.48
C SER A 72 -23.43 -5.60 -13.34
N LEU A 73 -24.01 -5.45 -12.15
CA LEU A 73 -23.61 -6.17 -10.95
C LEU A 73 -23.97 -7.66 -11.04
N LEU A 74 -22.99 -8.50 -10.78
CA LEU A 74 -23.09 -9.94 -10.82
C LEU A 74 -22.64 -10.55 -9.49
N LEU A 75 -23.27 -11.67 -9.14
CA LEU A 75 -22.81 -12.54 -8.05
C LEU A 75 -22.54 -13.94 -8.59
N ARG A 76 -21.54 -14.60 -8.05
CA ARG A 76 -21.24 -15.97 -8.38
C ARG A 76 -22.03 -16.91 -7.46
N ASN A 77 -22.79 -17.82 -8.02
CA ASN A 77 -23.47 -18.85 -7.26
C ASN A 77 -22.46 -19.90 -6.79
N PRO A 78 -22.24 -20.07 -5.48
CA PRO A 78 -21.17 -20.94 -4.96
C PRO A 78 -21.43 -22.44 -5.22
N GLN A 79 -22.68 -22.85 -5.48
CA GLN A 79 -23.03 -24.24 -5.74
C GLN A 79 -22.87 -24.64 -7.19
N THR A 80 -23.13 -23.71 -8.11
CA THR A 80 -23.12 -23.99 -9.55
C THR A 80 -21.91 -23.37 -10.25
N GLY A 81 -21.20 -22.44 -9.62
CA GLY A 81 -20.16 -21.64 -10.24
C GLY A 81 -20.67 -20.60 -11.25
N ALA A 82 -21.98 -20.52 -11.46
CA ALA A 82 -22.59 -19.63 -12.42
C ALA A 82 -22.57 -18.17 -11.97
N TYR A 83 -22.36 -17.26 -12.91
CA TYR A 83 -22.52 -15.82 -12.68
C TYR A 83 -23.94 -15.42 -13.02
N THR A 84 -24.62 -14.81 -12.05
CA THR A 84 -26.02 -14.39 -12.16
C THR A 84 -26.15 -12.91 -11.84
N TYR A 85 -27.17 -12.26 -12.32
CA TYR A 85 -27.44 -10.88 -11.94
C TYR A 85 -27.74 -10.79 -10.44
N ALA A 86 -27.24 -9.72 -9.80
CA ALA A 86 -27.50 -9.44 -8.40
C ALA A 86 -28.82 -8.69 -8.22
N THR A 87 -29.50 -8.96 -7.12
CA THR A 87 -30.63 -8.20 -6.61
C THR A 87 -30.44 -7.95 -5.12
N LEU A 88 -31.26 -7.11 -4.51
CA LEU A 88 -31.25 -6.91 -3.06
C LEU A 88 -32.32 -7.79 -2.39
N ASP A 89 -31.94 -8.45 -1.31
CA ASP A 89 -32.87 -9.19 -0.46
C ASP A 89 -33.73 -8.25 0.41
N SER A 90 -34.59 -8.81 1.26
CA SER A 90 -35.45 -8.06 2.16
C SER A 90 -34.70 -7.25 3.22
N GLU A 91 -33.42 -7.52 3.40
CA GLU A 91 -32.54 -6.83 4.34
C GLU A 91 -31.64 -5.81 3.63
N GLY A 92 -31.77 -5.67 2.30
CA GLY A 92 -30.97 -4.78 1.47
C GLY A 92 -29.56 -5.32 1.17
N LEU A 93 -29.36 -6.65 1.29
CA LEU A 93 -28.10 -7.29 0.90
C LEU A 93 -28.15 -7.78 -0.54
N PRO A 94 -27.03 -7.73 -1.26
CA PRO A 94 -26.94 -8.36 -2.57
C PRO A 94 -27.15 -9.87 -2.47
N CYS A 95 -28.06 -10.39 -3.29
CA CYS A 95 -28.28 -11.81 -3.43
C CYS A 95 -28.34 -12.20 -4.92
N PRO A 96 -27.88 -13.40 -5.30
CA PRO A 96 -27.93 -13.87 -6.68
C PRO A 96 -29.36 -14.13 -7.11
N THR A 97 -29.68 -13.82 -8.35
CA THR A 97 -30.90 -14.29 -9.01
C THR A 97 -30.69 -15.68 -9.59
N ASP A 98 -31.77 -16.34 -10.05
CA ASP A 98 -31.69 -17.61 -10.79
C ASP A 98 -31.38 -17.40 -12.30
N ILE A 99 -31.11 -16.17 -12.73
CA ILE A 99 -30.94 -15.81 -14.13
C ILE A 99 -29.46 -15.67 -14.45
N LEU A 100 -28.96 -16.55 -15.33
CA LEU A 100 -27.58 -16.48 -15.81
C LEU A 100 -27.30 -15.14 -16.48
N ALA A 101 -26.14 -14.60 -16.23
CA ALA A 101 -25.69 -13.38 -16.88
C ALA A 101 -25.05 -13.67 -18.23
N HIS A 102 -25.36 -12.85 -19.22
CA HIS A 102 -24.78 -12.93 -20.56
C HIS A 102 -24.16 -11.60 -20.97
N GLU A 103 -23.29 -11.68 -21.99
CA GLU A 103 -22.75 -10.49 -22.62
C GLU A 103 -23.86 -9.52 -23.06
N PRO A 104 -23.69 -8.21 -23.00
CA PRO A 104 -24.74 -7.24 -23.31
C PRO A 104 -25.45 -7.47 -24.63
N ALA A 105 -24.72 -7.95 -25.66
CA ALA A 105 -25.26 -8.24 -26.98
C ALA A 105 -26.10 -9.53 -27.04
N GLN A 106 -26.04 -10.37 -26.04
CA GLN A 106 -26.73 -11.68 -25.98
C GLN A 106 -27.89 -11.70 -24.98
N ARG A 107 -28.13 -10.59 -24.27
CA ARG A 107 -29.16 -10.50 -23.22
C ARG A 107 -30.57 -10.57 -23.77
N THR A 108 -31.39 -11.28 -23.04
CA THR A 108 -32.86 -11.25 -23.19
C THR A 108 -33.44 -9.94 -22.63
N VAL A 109 -34.69 -9.67 -22.94
CA VAL A 109 -35.42 -8.50 -22.37
C VAL A 109 -35.50 -8.60 -20.84
N THR A 110 -35.63 -9.82 -20.31
CA THR A 110 -35.70 -10.05 -18.87
C THR A 110 -34.36 -9.73 -18.21
N GLU A 111 -33.24 -10.14 -18.80
CA GLU A 111 -31.90 -9.82 -18.29
C GLU A 111 -31.62 -8.33 -18.31
N ALA A 112 -32.00 -7.65 -19.41
CA ALA A 112 -31.83 -6.20 -19.51
C ALA A 112 -32.59 -5.41 -18.43
N SER A 113 -33.67 -6.00 -17.88
CA SER A 113 -34.41 -5.37 -16.77
C SER A 113 -33.76 -5.57 -15.40
N LEU A 114 -32.77 -6.48 -15.28
CA LEU A 114 -32.06 -6.79 -14.04
C LEU A 114 -30.74 -6.03 -13.91
N VAL A 115 -30.37 -5.23 -14.90
CA VAL A 115 -29.21 -4.35 -14.81
C VAL A 115 -29.43 -3.35 -13.68
N GLN A 116 -28.65 -3.48 -12.61
CA GLN A 116 -28.79 -2.69 -11.39
C GLN A 116 -27.74 -1.58 -11.32
N ASP A 117 -28.08 -0.50 -10.62
CA ASP A 117 -27.14 0.53 -10.24
C ASP A 117 -26.12 -0.03 -9.21
N ARG A 118 -24.91 -0.24 -9.67
CA ARG A 118 -23.81 -0.75 -8.88
C ARG A 118 -23.44 0.14 -7.69
N GLN A 119 -23.36 1.44 -7.90
CA GLN A 119 -22.89 2.37 -6.86
C GLN A 119 -23.86 2.42 -5.68
N GLY A 120 -25.15 2.42 -5.93
CA GLY A 120 -26.14 2.39 -4.87
C GLY A 120 -26.08 1.12 -4.01
N ILE A 121 -25.80 -0.02 -4.63
CA ILE A 121 -25.67 -1.30 -3.92
C ILE A 121 -24.37 -1.35 -3.09
N ILE A 122 -23.25 -0.90 -3.65
CA ILE A 122 -21.96 -0.83 -2.94
C ILE A 122 -22.08 0.13 -1.76
N GLN A 123 -22.70 1.29 -1.94
CA GLN A 123 -22.92 2.23 -0.86
C GLN A 123 -23.78 1.64 0.25
N ALA A 124 -24.84 0.91 -0.09
CA ALA A 124 -25.67 0.22 0.89
C ALA A 124 -24.90 -0.86 1.68
N MET A 125 -23.99 -1.58 1.02
CA MET A 125 -23.09 -2.55 1.69
C MET A 125 -22.14 -1.84 2.66
N GLN A 126 -21.55 -0.72 2.27
CA GLN A 126 -20.66 0.08 3.09
C GLN A 126 -21.38 0.69 4.30
N ASP A 127 -22.54 1.29 4.09
CA ASP A 127 -23.35 1.92 5.14
C ASP A 127 -23.76 0.91 6.20
N ARG A 128 -24.13 -0.29 5.80
CA ARG A 128 -24.49 -1.36 6.72
C ARG A 128 -23.31 -1.87 7.52
N SER A 129 -22.15 -1.99 6.90
CA SER A 129 -20.91 -2.33 7.59
C SER A 129 -20.54 -1.29 8.64
N LEU A 130 -20.72 -0.01 8.33
CA LEU A 130 -20.53 1.08 9.28
C LEU A 130 -21.55 1.03 10.44
N ALA A 131 -22.81 0.68 10.14
CA ALA A 131 -23.90 0.59 11.12
C ALA A 131 -23.81 -0.63 12.04
N SER A 132 -23.26 -1.73 11.56
CA SER A 132 -23.10 -2.97 12.34
C SER A 132 -21.96 -2.95 13.35
N ARG A 133 -21.21 -1.84 13.45
CA ARG A 133 -20.13 -1.69 14.43
C ARG A 133 -20.70 -1.61 15.84
N PRO A 134 -20.25 -2.47 16.75
CA PRO A 134 -20.50 -2.22 18.16
C PRO A 134 -19.80 -0.91 18.55
N ALA A 135 -20.55 0.05 19.07
CA ALA A 135 -20.04 1.33 19.61
C ALA A 135 -19.00 1.15 20.76
N GLN A 136 -18.58 -0.06 20.98
CA GLN A 136 -17.88 -0.52 22.18
C GLN A 136 -16.35 -0.59 22.05
N ARG A 137 -15.79 -0.33 20.87
CA ARG A 137 -14.37 -0.66 20.62
C ARG A 137 -13.38 0.44 20.92
N SER A 138 -13.83 1.66 21.12
CA SER A 138 -12.96 2.77 21.54
C SER A 138 -12.42 2.65 22.96
N ARG A 139 -12.88 1.69 23.76
CA ARG A 139 -12.52 1.58 25.19
C ARG A 139 -11.51 0.47 25.52
N ALA A 140 -11.21 -0.44 24.61
CA ALA A 140 -10.41 -1.63 24.93
C ALA A 140 -8.94 -1.53 24.53
N LEU A 141 -8.51 -0.51 23.80
CA LEU A 141 -7.23 -0.51 23.10
C LEU A 141 -6.36 0.71 23.40
N THR A 142 -6.44 1.22 24.62
CA THR A 142 -5.54 2.26 25.12
C THR A 142 -4.19 1.67 25.55
N THR A 143 -3.56 0.92 24.69
CA THR A 143 -2.18 0.51 24.92
C THR A 143 -1.29 1.27 23.96
N GLN A 144 -0.57 2.24 24.45
CA GLN A 144 0.64 2.92 23.95
C GLN A 144 0.71 3.41 22.48
N THR A 145 -0.13 2.91 21.59
CA THR A 145 -0.29 3.34 20.20
C THR A 145 -1.42 4.35 20.06
N GLY A 146 -1.72 5.07 21.12
CA GLY A 146 -2.75 6.07 21.15
C GLY A 146 -2.40 7.28 20.28
N ILE A 147 -3.09 8.38 20.53
CA ILE A 147 -2.95 9.65 19.83
C ILE A 147 -1.47 10.05 19.78
N THR A 148 -0.89 10.01 18.59
CA THR A 148 0.39 10.65 18.31
C THR A 148 0.14 12.05 17.77
N PRO A 149 1.15 12.96 17.78
CA PRO A 149 1.01 14.27 17.12
C PRO A 149 0.75 14.17 15.61
N TYR A 150 0.87 12.99 15.03
CA TYR A 150 0.77 12.72 13.59
C TYR A 150 -0.53 12.01 13.20
N GLY A 151 -1.37 11.70 14.14
CA GLY A 151 -2.63 11.00 13.98
C GLY A 151 -2.80 9.88 15.00
N GLU A 152 -3.99 9.33 15.05
CA GLU A 152 -4.34 8.21 15.92
C GLU A 152 -4.25 6.92 15.11
N THR A 153 -3.58 5.90 15.64
CA THR A 153 -3.67 4.56 15.06
C THR A 153 -5.09 4.02 15.21
N ALA A 154 -5.47 3.06 14.39
CA ALA A 154 -6.77 2.39 14.49
C ALA A 154 -6.97 1.62 15.81
N GLY A 155 -6.01 1.73 16.74
CA GLY A 155 -6.02 1.07 18.01
C GLY A 155 -5.53 -0.36 17.90
N GLY A 156 -4.22 -0.55 17.70
CA GLY A 156 -3.59 -1.86 17.67
C GLY A 156 -3.87 -2.67 18.95
N ILE A 157 -4.10 -3.95 18.76
CA ILE A 157 -4.27 -4.87 19.87
C ILE A 157 -2.92 -5.35 20.41
N LEU A 158 -1.90 -5.27 19.57
CA LEU A 158 -0.53 -5.59 19.89
C LEU A 158 0.23 -4.30 20.22
N LYS A 159 0.98 -4.29 21.31
CA LYS A 159 1.86 -3.16 21.65
C LYS A 159 2.95 -3.01 20.61
N SER A 160 3.19 -1.80 20.14
CA SER A 160 4.22 -1.48 19.15
C SER A 160 5.63 -1.42 19.74
N ILE A 161 5.80 -1.50 21.06
CA ILE A 161 7.09 -1.46 21.75
C ILE A 161 7.21 -2.69 22.64
N GLY A 162 8.41 -3.32 22.62
CA GLY A 162 8.71 -4.48 23.43
C GLY A 162 9.06 -5.72 22.61
N ALA A 163 9.01 -6.88 23.24
CA ALA A 163 9.36 -8.15 22.64
C ALA A 163 8.26 -9.20 22.91
N PRO A 164 7.07 -9.04 22.32
CA PRO A 164 5.99 -10.00 22.52
C PRO A 164 6.33 -11.35 21.88
N THR A 165 5.88 -12.45 22.50
CA THR A 165 5.88 -13.75 21.86
C THR A 165 4.49 -14.01 21.27
N ILE A 166 4.44 -14.28 19.96
CA ILE A 166 3.21 -14.48 19.19
C ILE A 166 3.15 -15.96 18.80
N PRO A 167 2.12 -16.71 19.26
CA PRO A 167 1.94 -18.11 18.86
C PRO A 167 1.48 -18.20 17.40
N VAL A 168 2.10 -19.13 16.66
CA VAL A 168 1.80 -19.45 15.26
C VAL A 168 1.29 -20.88 15.19
N ILE A 169 0.12 -21.08 14.62
CA ILE A 169 -0.47 -22.39 14.38
C ILE A 169 -0.43 -22.68 12.89
N MET A 170 0.23 -23.75 12.51
CA MET A 170 0.21 -24.27 11.14
C MET A 170 -1.05 -25.10 10.93
N VAL A 171 -1.80 -24.84 9.86
CA VAL A 171 -3.12 -25.46 9.60
C VAL A 171 -3.09 -26.23 8.28
N GLU A 172 -3.40 -27.50 8.34
CA GLU A 172 -3.66 -28.38 7.21
C GLU A 172 -5.16 -28.72 7.09
N PHE A 173 -5.54 -29.14 5.89
CA PHE A 173 -6.89 -29.58 5.56
C PHE A 173 -6.90 -31.05 5.16
N PRO A 174 -8.04 -31.78 5.19
CA PRO A 174 -8.11 -33.16 4.72
C PRO A 174 -7.68 -33.36 3.27
N ASP A 175 -7.87 -32.32 2.44
CA ASP A 175 -7.61 -32.28 1.00
C ASP A 175 -6.36 -31.46 0.62
N LEU A 176 -5.70 -30.79 1.58
CA LEU A 176 -4.53 -29.95 1.32
C LEU A 176 -3.60 -29.94 2.52
N SER A 177 -2.37 -30.40 2.33
CA SER A 177 -1.31 -30.41 3.33
C SER A 177 -0.16 -29.50 2.89
N PHE A 178 0.68 -29.08 3.84
CA PHE A 178 1.92 -28.38 3.54
C PHE A 178 2.81 -29.19 2.59
N GLN A 179 3.66 -28.48 1.84
CA GLN A 179 4.71 -29.11 1.09
C GLN A 179 5.70 -29.81 2.05
N GLU A 180 6.34 -30.87 1.60
CA GLU A 180 7.32 -31.62 2.42
C GLU A 180 8.46 -30.73 2.93
N THR A 181 8.77 -29.67 2.19
CA THR A 181 9.79 -28.69 2.56
C THR A 181 9.32 -27.65 3.57
N THR A 182 8.01 -27.52 3.80
CA THR A 182 7.43 -26.53 4.71
C THR A 182 7.25 -27.13 6.11
N THR A 183 8.34 -27.25 6.83
CA THR A 183 8.37 -27.80 8.19
C THR A 183 8.22 -26.70 9.25
N GLN A 184 7.84 -27.08 10.48
CA GLN A 184 7.81 -26.13 11.61
C GLN A 184 9.17 -25.44 11.83
N GLU A 185 10.27 -26.15 11.61
CA GLU A 185 11.64 -25.60 11.72
C GLU A 185 11.86 -24.53 10.64
N LYS A 186 11.51 -24.81 9.37
CA LYS A 186 11.63 -23.84 8.29
C LYS A 186 10.78 -22.60 8.57
N VAL A 187 9.51 -22.77 8.97
CA VAL A 187 8.61 -21.64 9.30
C VAL A 187 9.15 -20.86 10.49
N THR A 188 9.70 -21.53 11.51
CA THR A 188 10.32 -20.85 12.65
C THR A 188 11.52 -20.01 12.23
N ARG A 189 12.37 -20.50 11.33
CA ARG A 189 13.50 -19.74 10.77
C ARG A 189 13.01 -18.56 9.93
N TRP A 190 12.08 -18.80 9.02
CA TRP A 190 11.48 -17.79 8.15
C TRP A 190 10.89 -16.61 8.94
N LEU A 191 10.34 -16.88 10.12
CA LEU A 191 9.76 -15.84 10.98
C LEU A 191 10.76 -15.17 11.91
N ASN A 192 11.88 -15.82 12.30
CA ASN A 192 12.73 -15.32 13.39
C ASN A 192 14.23 -15.21 13.06
N ASP A 193 14.75 -15.98 12.09
CA ASP A 193 16.19 -16.03 11.82
C ASP A 193 16.60 -14.77 11.00
N PRO A 194 17.41 -13.86 11.56
CA PRO A 194 17.82 -12.66 10.85
C PRO A 194 18.72 -12.94 9.63
N GLU A 195 19.29 -14.14 9.56
CA GLU A 195 20.11 -14.57 8.42
C GLU A 195 19.36 -15.47 7.43
N TYR A 196 18.02 -15.53 7.54
CA TYR A 196 17.20 -16.32 6.63
C TYR A 196 17.33 -15.83 5.19
N ALA A 197 17.70 -16.72 4.28
CA ALA A 197 17.95 -16.45 2.88
C ALA A 197 17.69 -17.69 1.99
N ASP A 198 16.74 -18.55 2.41
CA ASP A 198 16.49 -19.83 1.73
C ASP A 198 15.82 -19.65 0.36
N GLU A 199 15.11 -18.53 0.12
CA GLU A 199 14.50 -18.19 -1.16
C GLU A 199 15.24 -17.05 -1.87
N GLN A 200 15.10 -17.00 -3.21
CA GLN A 200 15.66 -15.93 -4.01
C GLN A 200 15.13 -14.56 -3.54
N TYR A 201 16.00 -13.58 -3.40
CA TYR A 201 15.73 -12.21 -2.93
C TYR A 201 15.44 -12.05 -1.43
N THR A 202 15.27 -13.11 -0.67
CA THR A 202 15.06 -13.02 0.77
C THR A 202 16.31 -12.50 1.48
N GLN A 203 16.12 -11.55 2.39
CA GLN A 203 17.21 -10.95 3.20
C GLN A 203 16.74 -10.77 4.64
N GLY A 204 16.66 -11.88 5.39
CA GLY A 204 16.21 -11.88 6.78
C GLY A 204 14.77 -12.39 6.95
N SER A 205 14.28 -12.31 8.16
CA SER A 205 13.00 -12.85 8.62
C SER A 205 11.99 -11.74 8.93
N ALA A 206 10.73 -12.10 9.16
CA ALA A 206 9.71 -11.16 9.64
C ALA A 206 10.14 -10.47 10.95
N GLY A 207 10.71 -11.22 11.90
CA GLY A 207 11.20 -10.67 13.17
C GLY A 207 12.34 -9.67 12.99
N SER A 208 13.31 -9.96 12.08
CA SER A 208 14.39 -9.02 11.77
C SER A 208 13.89 -7.78 11.05
N TRP A 209 12.90 -7.93 10.15
CA TRP A 209 12.29 -6.78 9.49
C TRP A 209 11.69 -5.80 10.52
N PHE A 210 10.89 -6.29 11.47
CA PHE A 210 10.31 -5.44 12.52
C PHE A 210 11.39 -4.82 13.43
N ALA A 211 12.42 -5.58 13.78
CA ALA A 211 13.52 -5.06 14.58
C ALA A 211 14.25 -3.91 13.88
N ASP A 212 14.49 -4.04 12.57
CA ASP A 212 15.13 -2.99 11.77
C ASP A 212 14.23 -1.76 11.62
N GLN A 213 12.94 -1.95 11.28
CA GLN A 213 12.00 -0.84 11.10
C GLN A 213 11.80 -0.01 12.39
N SER A 214 11.81 -0.68 13.53
CA SER A 214 11.64 -0.06 14.84
C SER A 214 12.94 0.39 15.50
N LYS A 215 14.08 0.22 14.84
CA LYS A 215 15.41 0.41 15.45
C LYS A 215 15.57 -0.35 16.77
N GLY A 216 14.99 -1.55 16.81
CA GLY A 216 15.03 -2.45 17.95
C GLY A 216 14.03 -2.19 19.06
N LEU A 217 13.15 -1.18 18.94
CA LEU A 217 12.10 -0.91 19.91
C LEU A 217 11.03 -2.00 19.95
N PHE A 218 10.79 -2.68 18.81
CA PHE A 218 9.86 -3.79 18.69
C PHE A 218 10.58 -5.02 18.13
N ARG A 219 10.64 -6.09 18.92
CA ARG A 219 11.34 -7.34 18.61
C ARG A 219 10.40 -8.52 18.82
N PRO A 220 9.40 -8.72 17.94
CA PRO A 220 8.48 -9.84 18.10
C PRO A 220 9.21 -11.17 17.95
N LYS A 221 8.81 -12.16 18.74
CA LYS A 221 9.22 -13.55 18.60
C LYS A 221 8.01 -14.35 18.16
N PHE A 222 8.12 -15.09 17.09
CA PHE A 222 7.08 -15.98 16.59
C PHE A 222 7.37 -17.41 17.02
N GLU A 223 6.46 -18.01 17.75
CA GLU A 223 6.61 -19.39 18.22
C GLU A 223 5.64 -20.30 17.47
N VAL A 224 6.18 -21.18 16.62
CA VAL A 224 5.36 -22.19 15.93
C VAL A 224 5.00 -23.27 16.94
N VAL A 225 3.76 -23.24 17.41
CA VAL A 225 3.32 -24.02 18.58
C VAL A 225 2.70 -25.35 18.24
N ALA A 226 2.12 -25.48 17.05
CA ALA A 226 1.47 -26.71 16.61
C ALA A 226 1.30 -26.75 15.08
N THR A 227 1.21 -27.97 14.54
CA THR A 227 0.60 -28.22 13.23
C THR A 227 -0.66 -29.02 13.48
N VAL A 228 -1.80 -28.50 13.00
CA VAL A 228 -3.13 -29.11 13.21
C VAL A 228 -3.80 -29.39 11.88
N LYS A 229 -4.66 -30.42 11.86
CA LYS A 229 -5.50 -30.73 10.70
C LYS A 229 -6.96 -30.50 11.04
N VAL A 230 -7.60 -29.53 10.39
CA VAL A 230 -9.00 -29.19 10.61
C VAL A 230 -9.94 -30.17 9.92
N ALA A 231 -11.22 -30.20 10.31
CA ALA A 231 -12.14 -31.27 9.91
C ALA A 231 -12.68 -31.15 8.48
N LYS A 232 -12.70 -29.93 7.91
CA LYS A 232 -13.27 -29.69 6.57
C LYS A 232 -12.17 -29.37 5.57
N GLY A 233 -12.49 -29.57 4.27
CA GLY A 233 -11.58 -29.24 3.16
C GLY A 233 -11.35 -27.76 3.03
N TYR A 234 -10.28 -27.40 2.31
CA TYR A 234 -9.80 -26.04 2.15
C TYR A 234 -10.90 -25.08 1.64
N ALA A 235 -11.57 -25.47 0.55
CA ALA A 235 -12.65 -24.68 -0.04
C ALA A 235 -13.86 -24.45 0.88
N TYR A 236 -14.09 -25.28 1.88
CA TYR A 236 -15.17 -25.06 2.86
C TYR A 236 -14.89 -23.82 3.72
N TYR A 237 -13.63 -23.59 4.07
CA TYR A 237 -13.25 -22.48 4.95
C TYR A 237 -13.03 -21.19 4.18
N GLY A 238 -12.50 -21.27 2.95
CA GLY A 238 -12.21 -20.12 2.12
C GLY A 238 -13.34 -19.66 1.20
N ALA A 239 -14.37 -20.51 0.98
CA ALA A 239 -15.43 -20.15 0.05
C ALA A 239 -16.13 -18.84 0.42
N ASN A 240 -16.32 -17.98 -0.58
CA ASN A 240 -17.03 -16.73 -0.44
C ASN A 240 -18.54 -16.95 -0.31
N ALA A 241 -19.22 -16.12 0.47
CA ALA A 241 -20.67 -16.13 0.59
C ALA A 241 -21.32 -15.67 -0.71
N SER A 242 -22.53 -16.16 -0.96
CA SER A 242 -23.37 -15.65 -2.06
C SER A 242 -23.70 -14.15 -1.93
N SER A 243 -23.65 -13.62 -0.70
CA SER A 243 -23.75 -12.17 -0.40
C SER A 243 -22.48 -11.38 -0.70
N GLY A 244 -21.40 -12.05 -1.15
CA GLY A 244 -20.11 -11.43 -1.41
C GLY A 244 -19.15 -11.34 -0.21
N SER A 245 -19.56 -11.75 1.01
CA SER A 245 -18.63 -11.84 2.14
C SER A 245 -17.59 -12.92 1.86
N ILE A 246 -16.31 -12.60 1.99
CA ILE A 246 -15.22 -13.55 1.78
C ILE A 246 -15.07 -14.48 2.99
N ASP A 247 -14.49 -15.67 2.74
CA ASP A 247 -14.07 -16.63 3.78
C ASP A 247 -15.15 -16.96 4.80
N GLN A 248 -16.31 -17.38 4.35
CA GLN A 248 -17.51 -17.64 5.19
C GLN A 248 -17.21 -18.37 6.49
N ASN A 249 -16.29 -19.32 6.46
CA ASN A 249 -16.01 -20.20 7.58
C ASN A 249 -14.60 -20.04 8.16
N CYS A 250 -13.83 -19.03 7.77
CA CYS A 250 -12.48 -18.80 8.26
C CYS A 250 -12.42 -18.67 9.78
N SER A 251 -13.31 -17.88 10.39
CA SER A 251 -13.35 -17.74 11.86
C SER A 251 -13.64 -19.06 12.58
N SER A 252 -14.38 -19.97 11.94
CA SER A 252 -14.61 -21.33 12.47
C SER A 252 -13.35 -22.17 12.39
N MET A 253 -12.59 -22.08 11.26
CA MET A 253 -11.28 -22.71 11.11
C MET A 253 -10.32 -22.26 12.20
N VAL A 254 -10.20 -20.96 12.42
CA VAL A 254 -9.33 -20.39 13.45
C VAL A 254 -9.68 -20.91 14.83
N SER A 255 -10.98 -20.91 15.18
CA SER A 255 -11.44 -21.42 16.47
C SER A 255 -11.16 -22.90 16.64
N GLU A 256 -11.34 -23.70 15.58
CA GLU A 256 -11.01 -25.13 15.55
C GLU A 256 -9.49 -25.35 15.69
N ALA A 257 -8.67 -24.61 14.96
CA ALA A 257 -7.21 -24.69 15.03
C ALA A 257 -6.68 -24.39 16.44
N ILE A 258 -7.20 -23.35 17.10
CA ILE A 258 -6.86 -23.02 18.49
C ILE A 258 -7.22 -24.17 19.44
N LYS A 259 -8.40 -24.75 19.26
CA LYS A 259 -8.85 -25.88 20.07
C LYS A 259 -7.94 -27.11 19.87
N LEU A 260 -7.65 -27.48 18.63
CA LEU A 260 -6.78 -28.60 18.31
C LEU A 260 -5.35 -28.41 18.84
N ALA A 261 -4.82 -27.19 18.75
CA ALA A 261 -3.53 -26.86 19.34
C ALA A 261 -3.54 -27.03 20.87
N ALA A 262 -4.59 -26.59 21.55
CA ALA A 262 -4.74 -26.80 22.99
C ALA A 262 -4.87 -28.28 23.35
N GLU A 263 -5.56 -29.10 22.55
CA GLU A 263 -5.65 -30.56 22.70
C GLU A 263 -4.27 -31.26 22.53
N GLN A 264 -3.38 -30.67 21.71
CA GLN A 264 -1.96 -31.09 21.60
C GLN A 264 -1.08 -30.60 22.77
N GLY A 265 -1.66 -29.88 23.75
CA GLY A 265 -0.95 -29.43 24.94
C GLY A 265 -0.41 -28.00 24.88
N VAL A 266 -0.80 -27.20 23.89
CA VAL A 266 -0.42 -25.78 23.82
C VAL A 266 -1.11 -25.01 24.95
N ASP A 267 -0.31 -24.38 25.80
CA ASP A 267 -0.77 -23.50 26.87
C ASP A 267 -0.74 -22.04 26.41
N PHE A 268 -1.89 -21.56 25.95
CA PHE A 268 -2.03 -20.17 25.47
C PHE A 268 -1.87 -19.12 26.60
N SER A 269 -1.93 -19.51 27.88
CA SER A 269 -1.76 -18.56 28.98
C SER A 269 -0.38 -17.91 29.00
N LYS A 270 0.63 -18.54 28.39
CA LYS A 270 2.01 -18.05 28.26
C LYS A 270 2.14 -16.83 27.36
N TYR A 271 1.17 -16.60 26.47
CA TYR A 271 1.19 -15.53 25.46
C TYR A 271 0.30 -14.34 25.86
N LYS A 272 -0.21 -14.33 27.10
CA LYS A 272 -1.03 -13.22 27.59
C LYS A 272 -0.21 -11.94 27.68
N ASP A 273 -0.80 -10.86 27.19
CA ASP A 273 -0.42 -9.52 27.60
C ASP A 273 -1.00 -9.22 28.99
N ASN A 274 -0.18 -8.70 29.89
CA ASN A 274 -0.57 -8.49 31.27
C ASN A 274 -1.65 -7.41 31.43
N ASP A 275 -1.61 -6.36 30.59
CA ASP A 275 -2.57 -5.26 30.67
C ASP A 275 -3.94 -5.68 30.09
N LEU A 276 -3.93 -6.47 29.02
CA LEU A 276 -5.14 -7.01 28.40
C LEU A 276 -5.70 -8.20 29.18
N ASN A 277 -4.88 -8.87 29.98
CA ASN A 277 -5.17 -10.18 30.59
C ASN A 277 -5.71 -11.19 29.57
N ALA A 278 -5.20 -11.14 28.37
CA ALA A 278 -5.61 -11.95 27.22
C ALA A 278 -4.43 -12.12 26.24
N VAL A 279 -4.52 -13.12 25.36
CA VAL A 279 -3.61 -13.25 24.21
C VAL A 279 -4.02 -12.21 23.17
N PRO A 280 -3.16 -11.25 22.84
CA PRO A 280 -3.50 -10.21 21.87
C PRO A 280 -3.78 -10.81 20.48
N LEU A 281 -2.90 -11.69 20.02
CA LEU A 281 -2.87 -12.18 18.64
C LEU A 281 -2.44 -13.65 18.58
N VAL A 282 -3.11 -14.41 17.74
CA VAL A 282 -2.66 -15.72 17.24
C VAL A 282 -2.48 -15.64 15.74
N SER A 283 -1.34 -16.09 15.22
CA SER A 283 -1.10 -16.19 13.78
C SER A 283 -1.51 -17.58 13.30
N ILE A 284 -2.26 -17.62 12.20
CA ILE A 284 -2.60 -18.84 11.47
C ILE A 284 -1.81 -18.85 10.17
N TYR A 285 -1.05 -19.91 9.95
CA TYR A 285 -0.31 -20.15 8.71
C TYR A 285 -0.84 -21.41 8.07
N HIS A 286 -1.59 -21.29 6.97
CA HIS A 286 -2.27 -22.42 6.37
C HIS A 286 -1.53 -22.99 5.17
N ALA A 287 -1.70 -24.29 4.91
CA ALA A 287 -1.19 -24.95 3.73
C ALA A 287 -1.83 -24.40 2.45
N GLY A 288 -1.06 -24.37 1.38
CA GLY A 288 -1.51 -23.98 0.05
C GLY A 288 -1.49 -22.47 -0.23
N PRO A 289 -2.00 -22.05 -1.41
CA PRO A 289 -2.01 -20.67 -1.86
C PRO A 289 -3.12 -19.85 -1.21
N GLY A 290 -2.95 -18.51 -1.20
CA GLY A 290 -4.00 -17.57 -0.80
C GLY A 290 -4.85 -17.09 -1.97
N GLU A 291 -6.11 -16.69 -1.71
CA GLU A 291 -7.00 -16.14 -2.74
C GLU A 291 -6.42 -14.87 -3.39
N HIS A 292 -5.84 -13.99 -2.58
CA HIS A 292 -5.32 -12.69 -2.98
C HIS A 292 -4.23 -12.76 -4.07
N SER A 293 -3.48 -13.86 -4.18
CA SER A 293 -2.39 -14.04 -5.15
C SER A 293 -2.68 -15.09 -6.23
N SER A 294 -3.82 -15.75 -6.18
CA SER A 294 -4.20 -16.85 -7.07
C SER A 294 -5.00 -16.41 -8.29
N TYR A 295 -4.90 -17.15 -9.40
CA TYR A 295 -5.45 -16.77 -10.71
C TYR A 295 -6.26 -17.88 -11.40
N GLU A 296 -6.16 -19.11 -10.91
CA GLU A 296 -6.86 -20.26 -11.47
C GLU A 296 -8.35 -20.21 -11.21
N GLU A 297 -9.12 -20.93 -12.02
CA GLU A 297 -10.55 -21.11 -11.80
C GLU A 297 -10.79 -21.77 -10.43
N GLY A 298 -11.68 -21.20 -9.65
CA GLY A 298 -12.00 -21.67 -8.30
C GLY A 298 -11.15 -21.06 -7.20
N HIS A 299 -10.19 -20.17 -7.51
CA HIS A 299 -9.36 -19.50 -6.50
C HIS A 299 -10.17 -18.67 -5.49
N GLU A 300 -11.39 -18.28 -5.85
CA GLU A 300 -12.34 -17.61 -4.95
C GLU A 300 -12.87 -18.50 -3.82
N ASN A 301 -12.47 -19.76 -3.81
CA ASN A 301 -12.71 -20.67 -2.68
C ASN A 301 -11.47 -20.82 -1.79
N TYR A 302 -10.42 -20.06 -2.04
CA TYR A 302 -9.22 -20.02 -1.22
C TYR A 302 -9.37 -19.01 -0.09
N LEU A 303 -8.59 -19.18 0.97
CA LEU A 303 -8.54 -18.23 2.07
C LEU A 303 -7.84 -16.95 1.64
N TRP A 304 -8.42 -15.83 2.00
CA TRP A 304 -7.80 -14.52 1.84
C TRP A 304 -6.97 -14.18 3.08
N ALA A 305 -5.72 -13.75 2.90
CA ALA A 305 -4.91 -13.27 4.01
C ALA A 305 -5.54 -12.00 4.63
N HIS A 306 -5.78 -12.03 5.94
CA HIS A 306 -6.40 -10.91 6.65
C HIS A 306 -6.15 -10.94 8.16
N PHE A 307 -6.15 -9.77 8.76
CA PHE A 307 -6.24 -9.58 10.21
C PHE A 307 -7.70 -9.39 10.64
N LYS A 308 -8.09 -10.05 11.74
CA LYS A 308 -9.45 -9.89 12.28
C LYS A 308 -9.49 -9.95 13.80
N PRO A 309 -10.23 -9.04 14.48
CA PRO A 309 -10.56 -9.18 15.88
C PRO A 309 -11.45 -10.41 16.13
N MET A 310 -11.21 -11.09 17.25
CA MET A 310 -12.03 -12.21 17.73
C MET A 310 -12.18 -12.17 19.24
N SER A 311 -13.01 -13.02 19.79
CA SER A 311 -13.08 -13.29 21.24
C SER A 311 -13.38 -14.76 21.46
N THR A 312 -12.32 -15.55 21.57
CA THR A 312 -12.41 -16.98 21.85
C THR A 312 -11.72 -17.28 23.18
N THR A 313 -12.32 -18.14 23.99
CA THR A 313 -11.73 -18.56 25.27
C THR A 313 -11.41 -20.05 25.23
N ILE A 314 -10.17 -20.41 25.51
CA ILE A 314 -9.68 -21.77 25.60
C ILE A 314 -8.96 -21.97 26.93
N ASN A 315 -9.33 -23.00 27.71
CA ASN A 315 -8.75 -23.30 29.02
C ASN A 315 -8.63 -22.06 29.95
N GLY A 316 -9.68 -21.19 29.95
CA GLY A 316 -9.72 -19.97 30.75
C GLY A 316 -8.85 -18.80 30.22
N THR A 317 -8.24 -18.95 29.03
CA THR A 317 -7.47 -17.90 28.36
C THR A 317 -8.24 -17.34 27.19
N THR A 318 -8.46 -16.03 27.16
CA THR A 318 -9.12 -15.33 26.06
C THR A 318 -8.10 -14.92 25.01
N ILE A 319 -8.42 -15.15 23.73
CA ILE A 319 -7.67 -14.71 22.55
C ILE A 319 -8.48 -13.59 21.87
N ARG A 320 -7.84 -12.48 21.51
CA ARG A 320 -8.51 -11.25 21.08
C ARG A 320 -8.49 -11.00 19.58
N SER A 321 -7.53 -11.55 18.87
CA SER A 321 -7.45 -11.41 17.42
C SER A 321 -6.66 -12.54 16.79
N TYR A 322 -6.80 -12.64 15.49
CA TYR A 322 -5.96 -13.51 14.67
C TYR A 322 -5.57 -12.79 13.38
N PHE A 323 -4.53 -13.26 12.74
CA PHE A 323 -4.38 -13.08 11.31
C PHE A 323 -4.15 -14.42 10.62
N VAL A 324 -4.53 -14.49 9.35
CA VAL A 324 -4.38 -15.67 8.50
C VAL A 324 -3.40 -15.32 7.37
N GLY A 325 -2.39 -16.15 7.18
CA GLY A 325 -1.45 -16.11 6.06
C GLY A 325 -1.30 -17.49 5.43
N ASN A 326 -0.82 -17.52 4.20
CA ASN A 326 -0.74 -18.71 3.36
C ASN A 326 0.70 -19.20 3.20
N GLU A 327 0.86 -20.49 2.88
CA GLU A 327 2.14 -21.12 2.60
C GLU A 327 2.71 -20.70 1.25
N LEU A 328 1.86 -20.73 0.22
CA LEU A 328 2.28 -20.58 -1.17
C LEU A 328 1.83 -19.23 -1.73
N LEU A 329 2.74 -18.56 -2.40
CA LEU A 329 2.43 -17.34 -3.12
C LEU A 329 1.33 -17.60 -4.17
N ARG A 330 1.51 -18.65 -4.98
CA ARG A 330 0.52 -19.06 -6.00
C ARG A 330 0.95 -20.38 -6.65
N SER A 331 -0.02 -21.08 -7.20
CA SER A 331 0.20 -22.25 -8.05
C SER A 331 0.12 -21.93 -9.54
N TYR A 332 -0.42 -20.76 -9.89
CA TYR A 332 -0.60 -20.30 -11.27
C TYR A 332 -0.25 -18.82 -11.37
N LYS A 333 0.31 -18.41 -12.50
CA LYS A 333 0.48 -17.01 -12.89
C LYS A 333 -0.38 -16.69 -14.11
N ARG A 334 -0.62 -15.42 -14.35
CA ARG A 334 -1.29 -14.97 -15.57
C ARG A 334 -0.35 -15.13 -16.79
N GLY A 335 -0.78 -15.88 -17.81
CA GLY A 335 -0.09 -15.96 -19.09
C GLY A 335 -0.25 -14.70 -19.94
N GLU A 336 0.52 -14.58 -21.03
CA GLU A 336 0.45 -13.46 -21.97
C GLU A 336 -0.92 -13.31 -22.62
N ASP A 337 -1.64 -14.42 -22.79
CA ASP A 337 -3.00 -14.48 -23.31
C ASP A 337 -4.09 -14.25 -22.24
N GLY A 338 -3.68 -13.94 -21.02
CA GLY A 338 -4.58 -13.73 -19.88
C GLY A 338 -5.04 -15.01 -19.18
N ASN A 339 -4.71 -16.19 -19.70
CA ASN A 339 -5.09 -17.46 -19.11
C ASN A 339 -4.15 -17.88 -17.96
N PRO A 340 -4.63 -18.67 -16.97
CA PRO A 340 -3.78 -19.22 -15.93
C PRO A 340 -2.71 -20.16 -16.49
N VAL A 341 -1.46 -19.93 -16.16
CA VAL A 341 -0.31 -20.80 -16.49
C VAL A 341 0.24 -21.37 -15.18
N PRO A 342 0.34 -22.69 -15.06
CA PRO A 342 0.94 -23.32 -13.88
C PRO A 342 2.37 -22.82 -13.67
N VAL A 343 2.72 -22.57 -12.42
CA VAL A 343 4.09 -22.28 -12.00
C VAL A 343 4.50 -23.28 -10.91
N SER A 344 5.80 -23.49 -10.76
CA SER A 344 6.29 -24.24 -9.62
C SER A 344 5.84 -23.56 -8.34
N ALA A 345 5.35 -24.36 -7.41
CA ALA A 345 4.93 -23.85 -6.10
C ALA A 345 6.10 -23.17 -5.40
N GLN A 346 5.90 -21.94 -5.00
CA GLN A 346 6.87 -21.13 -4.26
C GLN A 346 6.25 -20.73 -2.92
N ASN A 347 7.01 -20.81 -1.84
CA ASN A 347 6.54 -20.27 -0.57
C ASN A 347 6.25 -18.77 -0.74
N ASP A 348 5.26 -18.28 -0.01
CA ASP A 348 5.01 -16.85 0.04
C ASP A 348 6.15 -16.13 0.77
N GLY A 349 6.40 -14.88 0.40
CA GLY A 349 7.35 -14.01 1.10
C GLY A 349 6.79 -13.52 2.44
N ILE A 350 7.63 -12.82 3.22
CA ILE A 350 7.19 -12.24 4.51
C ILE A 350 6.28 -11.02 4.35
N GLY A 351 6.09 -10.51 3.13
CA GLY A 351 5.42 -9.23 2.89
C GLY A 351 4.00 -9.17 3.42
N VAL A 352 3.17 -10.16 3.08
CA VAL A 352 1.78 -10.27 3.57
C VAL A 352 1.75 -10.45 5.08
N PHE A 353 2.62 -11.30 5.61
CA PHE A 353 2.72 -11.53 7.05
C PHE A 353 2.99 -10.23 7.82
N ILE A 354 3.90 -9.39 7.30
CA ILE A 354 4.24 -8.09 7.88
C ILE A 354 3.08 -7.12 7.80
N HIS A 355 2.41 -7.07 6.65
CA HIS A 355 1.26 -6.20 6.42
C HIS A 355 0.14 -6.51 7.42
N GLU A 356 -0.25 -7.77 7.55
CA GLU A 356 -1.32 -8.18 8.48
C GLU A 356 -0.94 -7.95 9.95
N LEU A 357 0.34 -8.12 10.30
CA LEU A 357 0.83 -7.76 11.63
C LEU A 357 0.79 -6.23 11.85
N GLY A 358 0.97 -5.44 10.80
CA GLY A 358 0.80 -3.98 10.82
C GLY A 358 -0.59 -3.57 11.29
N HIS A 359 -1.63 -4.29 10.86
CA HIS A 359 -2.99 -4.09 11.38
C HIS A 359 -3.13 -4.43 12.86
N ALA A 360 -2.47 -5.49 13.31
CA ALA A 360 -2.44 -5.81 14.74
C ALA A 360 -1.74 -4.73 15.58
N LEU A 361 -0.77 -4.01 15.00
CA LEU A 361 -0.13 -2.84 15.60
C LEU A 361 -0.96 -1.56 15.49
N GLY A 362 -2.03 -1.54 14.67
CA GLY A 362 -2.98 -0.44 14.55
C GLY A 362 -2.84 0.41 13.29
N LEU A 363 -2.00 0.02 12.33
CA LEU A 363 -1.92 0.70 11.03
C LEU A 363 -3.11 0.31 10.15
N PRO A 364 -3.74 1.26 9.44
CA PRO A 364 -4.75 0.98 8.44
C PRO A 364 -4.11 0.62 7.09
N ASP A 365 -4.92 0.11 6.18
CA ASP A 365 -4.60 0.10 4.75
C ASP A 365 -4.50 1.52 4.21
N PHE A 366 -3.49 1.77 3.37
CA PHE A 366 -3.33 3.05 2.68
C PHE A 366 -3.69 3.00 1.20
N TYR A 367 -3.92 1.81 0.64
CA TYR A 367 -4.63 1.70 -0.63
C TYR A 367 -6.13 1.96 -0.44
N SER A 368 -6.85 2.24 -1.51
CA SER A 368 -8.31 2.30 -1.43
C SER A 368 -8.88 0.91 -1.18
N THR A 369 -9.57 0.75 -0.05
CA THR A 369 -10.30 -0.49 0.25
C THR A 369 -11.66 -0.56 -0.44
N ASN A 370 -11.94 0.40 -1.31
CA ASN A 370 -13.14 0.50 -2.12
C ASN A 370 -12.78 0.34 -3.60
N ASP A 371 -12.98 -0.87 -4.14
CA ASP A 371 -12.71 -1.17 -5.55
C ASP A 371 -13.81 -0.65 -6.46
N ASN A 372 -13.74 0.63 -6.77
CA ASN A 372 -14.47 1.16 -7.89
C ASN A 372 -13.65 0.98 -9.17
N ASP A 373 -14.30 0.78 -10.32
CA ASP A 373 -13.65 0.61 -11.63
C ASP A 373 -12.79 1.82 -12.03
N ASP A 374 -13.14 2.98 -11.48
CA ASP A 374 -12.46 4.26 -11.67
C ASP A 374 -11.51 4.55 -10.51
N ASN A 375 -10.87 3.53 -9.93
CA ASN A 375 -10.00 3.72 -8.77
C ASN A 375 -8.69 4.38 -9.17
N ASP A 376 -8.76 5.67 -9.45
CA ASP A 376 -7.65 6.57 -9.70
C ASP A 376 -7.03 7.11 -8.39
N ALA A 377 -7.27 6.43 -7.26
CA ALA A 377 -6.72 6.82 -5.98
C ALA A 377 -5.19 6.84 -6.02
N ILE A 378 -4.61 8.00 -5.75
CA ILE A 378 -3.16 8.18 -5.66
C ILE A 378 -2.76 7.82 -4.25
N THR A 379 -2.45 6.55 -4.06
CA THR A 379 -2.04 6.01 -2.78
C THR A 379 -0.52 6.01 -2.68
N PRO A 380 0.07 5.72 -1.51
CA PRO A 380 1.52 5.57 -1.38
C PRO A 380 2.10 4.47 -2.28
N GLY A 381 1.31 3.49 -2.71
CA GLY A 381 1.76 2.42 -3.59
C GLY A 381 2.92 1.62 -3.00
N TYR A 382 3.97 1.39 -3.78
CA TYR A 382 5.15 0.66 -3.32
C TYR A 382 5.97 1.39 -2.23
N TRP A 383 5.68 2.66 -1.92
CA TRP A 383 6.36 3.39 -0.86
C TRP A 383 5.89 3.03 0.55
N SER A 384 4.83 2.27 0.69
CA SER A 384 4.27 1.81 1.97
C SER A 384 4.01 0.31 1.96
N VAL A 385 4.40 -0.38 3.03
CA VAL A 385 4.06 -1.81 3.22
C VAL A 385 2.57 -2.01 3.55
N MET A 386 1.90 -0.98 4.05
CA MET A 386 0.44 -0.99 4.24
C MET A 386 -0.33 -0.67 2.94
N ASP A 387 0.38 -0.73 1.82
CA ASP A 387 -0.08 -0.63 0.45
C ASP A 387 0.68 -1.67 -0.40
N TYR A 388 1.01 -1.41 -1.65
CA TYR A 388 1.72 -2.35 -2.55
C TYR A 388 3.15 -2.67 -2.14
N GLY A 389 3.76 -1.94 -1.22
CA GLY A 389 5.13 -2.16 -0.74
C GLY A 389 5.37 -3.55 -0.14
N GLN A 390 4.32 -4.22 0.33
CA GLN A 390 4.36 -5.61 0.79
C GLN A 390 4.78 -6.61 -0.30
N TYR A 391 4.59 -6.26 -1.58
CA TYR A 391 4.85 -7.12 -2.74
C TYR A 391 6.20 -6.93 -3.39
N THR A 392 7.01 -6.06 -2.88
CA THR A 392 8.36 -5.86 -3.42
C THR A 392 9.12 -7.19 -3.44
N TYR A 393 9.64 -7.57 -4.61
CA TYR A 393 10.24 -8.90 -4.86
C TYR A 393 9.32 -10.08 -4.52
N ASP A 394 8.06 -10.03 -4.92
CA ASP A 394 7.09 -11.09 -4.61
C ASP A 394 6.87 -11.29 -3.09
N GLY A 395 7.03 -10.22 -2.29
CA GLY A 395 6.93 -10.29 -0.84
C GLY A 395 8.17 -10.84 -0.12
N TYR A 396 9.19 -11.31 -0.85
CA TYR A 396 10.41 -11.82 -0.25
C TYR A 396 11.29 -10.74 0.39
N ARG A 397 11.20 -9.54 -0.14
CA ARG A 397 11.91 -8.36 0.38
C ARG A 397 10.97 -7.15 0.35
N PRO A 398 9.97 -7.12 1.26
CA PRO A 398 9.00 -6.05 1.31
C PRO A 398 9.64 -4.71 1.65
N MET A 399 8.99 -3.62 1.23
CA MET A 399 9.37 -2.26 1.54
C MET A 399 9.41 -2.03 3.07
N GLY A 400 10.30 -1.17 3.53
CA GLY A 400 10.28 -0.68 4.90
C GLY A 400 9.13 0.31 5.13
N TYR A 401 8.65 0.39 6.37
CA TYR A 401 7.66 1.40 6.76
C TYR A 401 8.17 2.82 6.45
N SER A 402 7.26 3.68 6.03
CA SER A 402 7.50 5.11 5.86
C SER A 402 7.77 5.80 7.20
N ALA A 403 8.31 7.01 7.16
CA ALA A 403 8.47 7.82 8.37
C ALA A 403 7.14 8.06 9.09
N TYR A 404 6.04 8.19 8.32
CA TYR A 404 4.71 8.35 8.88
C TYR A 404 4.24 7.10 9.63
N GLU A 405 4.34 5.91 9.03
CA GLU A 405 3.99 4.64 9.67
C GLU A 405 4.82 4.40 10.93
N ARG A 406 6.14 4.63 10.85
CA ARG A 406 7.05 4.51 12.02
C ARG A 406 6.70 5.52 13.12
N ALA A 407 6.32 6.76 12.75
CA ALA A 407 5.91 7.78 13.72
C ALA A 407 4.61 7.41 14.43
N MET A 408 3.63 6.87 13.71
CA MET A 408 2.38 6.38 14.29
C MET A 408 2.61 5.22 15.27
N LEU A 409 3.62 4.38 15.03
CA LEU A 409 4.00 3.28 15.90
C LEU A 409 4.92 3.71 17.07
N GLY A 410 5.34 4.98 17.10
CA GLY A 410 6.25 5.50 18.11
C GLY A 410 7.72 5.10 17.90
N TRP A 411 8.08 4.67 16.68
CA TRP A 411 9.43 4.22 16.32
C TRP A 411 10.29 5.32 15.70
N GLN A 412 9.66 6.40 15.22
CA GLN A 412 10.32 7.50 14.52
C GLN A 412 10.12 8.80 15.26
N LYS A 413 11.23 9.47 15.60
CA LYS A 413 11.18 10.87 16.01
C LYS A 413 11.07 11.74 14.76
N VAL A 414 10.07 12.61 14.77
CA VAL A 414 9.84 13.59 13.69
C VAL A 414 10.09 14.98 14.24
N VAL A 415 10.77 15.83 13.46
CA VAL A 415 11.06 17.21 13.83
C VAL A 415 10.14 18.13 13.02
N GLU A 416 9.35 18.95 13.71
CA GLU A 416 8.51 19.94 13.06
C GLU A 416 9.33 21.18 12.66
N LEU A 417 9.21 21.58 11.40
CA LEU A 417 9.88 22.77 10.88
C LEU A 417 9.00 24.01 11.11
N ASN A 418 9.50 24.94 11.92
CA ASN A 418 8.82 26.19 12.25
C ASN A 418 9.70 27.41 12.06
N GLU A 419 11.02 27.26 12.13
CA GLU A 419 11.97 28.36 12.03
C GLU A 419 12.68 28.36 10.68
N PRO A 420 12.82 29.50 9.99
CA PRO A 420 13.63 29.59 8.79
C PRO A 420 15.06 29.10 9.05
N GLY A 421 15.60 28.32 8.12
CA GLY A 421 16.92 27.74 8.32
C GLY A 421 17.38 26.83 7.20
N PHE A 422 18.63 26.39 7.29
CA PHE A 422 19.20 25.37 6.42
C PHE A 422 19.20 24.03 7.18
N TYR A 423 18.63 23.01 6.59
CA TYR A 423 18.37 21.73 7.23
C TYR A 423 18.96 20.57 6.44
N ARG A 424 19.20 19.49 7.15
CA ARG A 424 19.74 18.26 6.61
C ARG A 424 18.85 17.08 6.98
N LEU A 425 18.42 16.33 5.98
CA LEU A 425 17.60 15.13 6.12
C LEU A 425 18.47 13.92 5.81
N ILE A 426 18.83 13.16 6.82
CA ILE A 426 19.63 11.92 6.67
C ILE A 426 18.73 10.73 6.37
N ALA A 427 19.32 9.64 5.86
CA ALA A 427 18.57 8.44 5.51
C ALA A 427 17.73 7.92 6.69
N LEU A 428 16.53 7.45 6.40
CA LEU A 428 15.52 7.05 7.37
C LEU A 428 16.04 5.98 8.37
N ASP A 429 16.97 5.13 7.93
CA ASP A 429 17.55 4.05 8.75
C ASP A 429 18.81 4.48 9.54
N LYS A 430 19.19 5.77 9.47
CA LYS A 430 20.33 6.32 10.20
C LYS A 430 19.90 6.95 11.53
N GLU A 431 20.90 7.25 12.37
CA GLU A 431 20.70 8.02 13.59
C GLU A 431 21.30 9.42 13.41
N PRO A 432 20.58 10.49 13.80
CA PRO A 432 21.11 11.85 13.78
C PRO A 432 22.32 11.98 14.69
N ALA A 433 23.35 12.68 14.23
CA ALA A 433 24.52 13.01 15.06
C ALA A 433 24.18 14.15 16.01
N GLU A 434 24.67 14.06 17.24
CA GLU A 434 24.50 15.13 18.24
C GLU A 434 25.50 16.27 17.97
N GLY A 435 25.04 17.51 18.16
CA GLY A 435 25.91 18.70 18.13
C GLY A 435 26.39 19.12 16.74
N THR A 436 25.70 18.73 15.68
CA THR A 436 25.99 19.19 14.30
C THR A 436 25.64 20.67 14.13
N GLU A 437 26.46 21.42 13.38
CA GLU A 437 26.19 22.85 13.07
C GLU A 437 24.90 23.02 12.26
N THR A 438 24.62 22.10 11.34
CA THR A 438 23.38 22.05 10.58
C THR A 438 22.41 21.10 11.27
N PRO A 439 21.21 21.53 11.68
CA PRO A 439 20.21 20.66 12.26
C PRO A 439 19.89 19.48 11.31
N GLU A 440 19.97 18.26 11.85
CA GLU A 440 19.68 17.07 11.07
C GLU A 440 18.63 16.19 11.73
N ALA A 441 17.82 15.54 10.91
CA ALA A 441 16.82 14.56 11.32
C ALA A 441 16.66 13.47 10.26
N THR A 442 16.00 12.38 10.62
CA THR A 442 15.59 11.32 9.69
C THR A 442 14.18 11.54 9.14
N ALA A 443 13.41 12.44 9.74
CA ALA A 443 12.11 12.87 9.24
C ALA A 443 11.78 14.29 9.71
N TYR A 444 11.23 15.09 8.80
CA TYR A 444 10.67 16.41 9.10
C TYR A 444 9.19 16.45 8.77
N ILE A 445 8.46 17.34 9.47
CA ILE A 445 7.04 17.60 9.21
C ILE A 445 6.81 19.10 8.95
N LEU A 446 6.03 19.39 7.92
CA LEU A 446 5.53 20.72 7.58
C LEU A 446 4.04 20.74 7.86
N ARG A 447 3.64 21.24 9.03
CA ARG A 447 2.24 21.27 9.43
C ARG A 447 1.55 22.50 8.91
N SER A 448 0.32 22.34 8.42
CA SER A 448 -0.54 23.47 8.07
C SER A 448 -0.85 24.33 9.30
N ALA A 449 -0.81 25.64 9.14
CA ALA A 449 -1.21 26.57 10.20
C ALA A 449 -2.74 26.70 10.34
N SER A 450 -3.47 26.42 9.25
CA SER A 450 -4.94 26.48 9.22
C SER A 450 -5.62 25.19 9.65
N ASN A 451 -4.93 24.04 9.50
CA ASN A 451 -5.42 22.72 9.86
C ASN A 451 -4.31 21.85 10.44
N GLU A 452 -4.22 21.77 11.75
CA GLU A 452 -3.17 20.98 12.44
C GLU A 452 -3.16 19.48 12.08
N LYS A 453 -4.25 18.96 11.53
CA LYS A 453 -4.38 17.58 11.08
C LYS A 453 -3.87 17.35 9.66
N GLU A 454 -3.49 18.41 8.96
CA GLU A 454 -2.99 18.36 7.60
C GLU A 454 -1.54 18.81 7.55
N PHE A 455 -0.70 17.99 6.94
CA PHE A 455 0.74 18.20 6.93
C PHE A 455 1.43 17.43 5.82
N PHE A 456 2.65 17.86 5.50
CA PHE A 456 3.57 17.10 4.66
C PHE A 456 4.67 16.51 5.52
N MET A 457 5.05 15.26 5.23
CA MET A 457 6.18 14.60 5.87
C MET A 457 7.29 14.37 4.87
N LEU A 458 8.52 14.65 5.29
CA LEU A 458 9.73 14.54 4.50
C LEU A 458 10.57 13.39 5.06
N GLU A 459 10.98 12.47 4.20
CA GLU A 459 11.88 11.38 4.56
C GLU A 459 12.91 11.14 3.46
N ASN A 460 14.09 10.69 3.81
CA ASN A 460 15.16 10.41 2.85
C ASN A 460 15.26 8.90 2.59
N ARG A 461 14.91 8.49 1.39
CA ARG A 461 14.99 7.10 0.91
C ARG A 461 16.35 6.83 0.29
N GLN A 462 17.09 5.91 0.92
CA GLN A 462 18.39 5.44 0.45
C GLN A 462 18.43 3.91 0.45
N PRO A 463 19.16 3.27 -0.47
CA PRO A 463 19.26 1.81 -0.53
C PRO A 463 19.68 1.21 0.81
N SER A 464 18.93 0.23 1.24
CA SER A 464 19.15 -0.52 2.48
C SER A 464 18.67 -1.96 2.33
N THR A 465 18.72 -2.76 3.37
CA THR A 465 18.18 -4.13 3.36
C THR A 465 16.72 -4.15 2.91
N TRP A 466 15.91 -3.20 3.37
CA TRP A 466 14.47 -3.14 3.12
C TRP A 466 14.04 -1.99 2.19
N PHE A 467 15.00 -1.42 1.47
CA PHE A 467 14.73 -0.45 0.41
C PHE A 467 15.59 -0.76 -0.82
N PRO A 468 15.02 -1.40 -1.85
CA PRO A 468 15.75 -1.78 -3.05
C PRO A 468 16.26 -0.58 -3.84
N SER A 469 17.50 -0.69 -4.34
CA SER A 469 18.17 0.40 -5.07
C SER A 469 17.49 0.82 -6.39
N PHE A 470 16.68 -0.06 -6.97
CA PHE A 470 16.00 0.26 -8.25
C PHE A 470 14.90 1.32 -8.11
N PHE A 471 14.39 1.57 -6.88
CA PHE A 471 13.49 2.69 -6.62
C PHE A 471 14.18 4.05 -6.65
N GLY A 472 15.51 4.09 -6.73
CA GLY A 472 16.29 5.32 -6.73
C GLY A 472 16.69 5.79 -5.34
N THR A 473 17.06 7.06 -5.23
CA THR A 473 17.46 7.73 -3.99
C THR A 473 16.93 9.17 -3.98
N GLY A 474 16.60 9.72 -2.84
CA GLY A 474 16.11 11.08 -2.73
C GLY A 474 15.15 11.31 -1.57
N MET A 475 14.58 12.49 -1.50
CA MET A 475 13.54 12.82 -0.53
C MET A 475 12.18 12.35 -1.06
N LEU A 476 11.46 11.58 -0.25
CA LEU A 476 10.04 11.31 -0.45
C LEU A 476 9.24 12.33 0.34
N ILE A 477 8.27 12.95 -0.31
CA ILE A 477 7.30 13.86 0.33
C ILE A 477 5.94 13.17 0.32
N THR A 478 5.35 13.01 1.50
CA THR A 478 3.99 12.51 1.64
C THR A 478 3.07 13.59 2.19
N HIS A 479 1.84 13.63 1.70
CA HIS A 479 0.79 14.52 2.16
C HIS A 479 -0.21 13.73 3.00
N VAL A 480 -0.51 14.22 4.19
CA VAL A 480 -1.44 13.60 5.13
C VAL A 480 -2.53 14.59 5.50
N ASN A 481 -3.79 14.24 5.27
CA ASN A 481 -4.96 14.93 5.80
C ASN A 481 -5.70 13.98 6.75
N PHE A 482 -5.25 13.99 8.01
CA PHE A 482 -5.68 13.03 9.01
C PHE A 482 -7.14 13.25 9.42
N ASP A 483 -7.95 12.19 9.29
CA ASP A 483 -9.27 12.11 9.89
C ASP A 483 -9.44 10.77 10.61
N ARG A 484 -9.64 10.85 11.93
CA ARG A 484 -9.75 9.67 12.80
C ARG A 484 -10.75 8.63 12.30
N ASN A 485 -11.88 9.08 11.75
CA ASN A 485 -12.93 8.16 11.31
C ASN A 485 -12.45 7.27 10.16
N TYR A 486 -11.72 7.84 9.20
CA TYR A 486 -11.18 7.09 8.07
C TYR A 486 -10.06 6.13 8.50
N TRP A 487 -9.18 6.54 9.43
CA TRP A 487 -8.12 5.68 9.96
C TRP A 487 -8.68 4.49 10.74
N VAL A 488 -9.57 4.76 11.70
CA VAL A 488 -10.20 3.71 12.53
C VAL A 488 -11.09 2.80 11.71
N SER A 489 -11.62 3.31 10.60
CA SER A 489 -12.50 2.58 9.69
C SER A 489 -11.78 1.78 8.64
N ASN A 490 -10.45 1.87 8.57
CA ASN A 490 -9.64 1.24 7.53
C ASN A 490 -10.08 1.62 6.10
N CYS A 491 -10.36 2.91 5.88
CA CYS A 491 -10.81 3.45 4.60
C CYS A 491 -10.18 4.81 4.28
N VAL A 492 -8.87 4.92 4.55
CA VAL A 492 -8.12 6.19 4.47
C VAL A 492 -8.24 6.87 3.11
N ASN A 493 -8.07 6.12 2.03
CA ASN A 493 -8.07 6.64 0.66
C ASN A 493 -9.29 6.19 -0.17
N ASN A 494 -10.44 5.92 0.48
CA ASN A 494 -11.66 5.51 -0.21
C ASN A 494 -12.44 6.67 -0.85
N ASP A 495 -12.10 7.91 -0.54
CA ASP A 495 -12.70 9.09 -1.14
C ASP A 495 -11.83 9.56 -2.31
N MET A 496 -12.31 9.32 -3.53
CA MET A 496 -11.60 9.65 -4.76
C MET A 496 -11.35 11.15 -4.94
N ASN A 497 -12.18 11.99 -4.30
CA ASN A 497 -12.05 13.45 -4.40
C ASN A 497 -11.17 14.03 -3.29
N LEU A 498 -10.82 13.23 -2.27
CA LEU A 498 -10.05 13.67 -1.13
C LEU A 498 -9.19 12.51 -0.61
N GLN A 499 -8.04 12.30 -1.23
CA GLN A 499 -7.06 11.36 -0.72
C GLN A 499 -6.39 11.92 0.52
N ARG A 500 -6.32 11.07 1.54
CA ARG A 500 -5.91 11.50 2.88
C ARG A 500 -4.48 11.12 3.22
N TYR A 501 -3.90 10.20 2.46
CA TYR A 501 -2.51 9.83 2.54
C TYR A 501 -2.01 9.48 1.15
N GLU A 502 -1.24 10.38 0.57
CA GLU A 502 -0.70 10.27 -0.78
C GLU A 502 0.77 10.68 -0.83
N ILE A 503 1.47 10.33 -1.90
CA ILE A 503 2.78 10.90 -2.19
C ILE A 503 2.63 12.18 -3.00
N VAL A 504 3.63 13.07 -2.90
CA VAL A 504 3.79 14.22 -3.76
C VAL A 504 4.96 13.94 -4.69
N PRO A 505 4.73 13.38 -5.89
CA PRO A 505 5.81 12.94 -6.78
C PRO A 505 6.57 14.14 -7.35
N ALA A 506 7.90 14.07 -7.30
CA ALA A 506 8.75 15.19 -7.73
C ALA A 506 8.62 15.54 -9.21
N ASP A 507 8.28 14.58 -10.06
CA ASP A 507 8.03 14.80 -11.49
C ASP A 507 6.60 15.27 -11.81
N GLY A 508 5.75 15.40 -10.80
CA GLY A 508 4.36 15.82 -10.92
C GLY A 508 3.44 14.77 -11.55
N THR A 509 3.96 13.57 -11.81
CA THR A 509 3.18 12.49 -12.41
C THR A 509 2.45 11.72 -11.32
N LYS A 510 1.16 11.96 -11.18
CA LYS A 510 0.29 11.20 -10.32
C LYS A 510 -0.13 9.92 -11.06
N GLN A 511 0.53 8.81 -10.72
CA GLN A 511 0.18 7.49 -11.28
C GLN A 511 -0.71 6.75 -10.30
N THR A 512 -1.81 6.25 -10.83
CA THR A 512 -2.66 5.36 -10.05
C THR A 512 -2.05 3.97 -9.97
N PRO A 513 -2.40 3.15 -8.97
CA PRO A 513 -1.97 1.77 -8.87
C PRO A 513 -2.24 0.94 -10.12
N TYR A 514 -3.12 1.40 -11.00
CA TYR A 514 -3.60 0.70 -12.19
C TYR A 514 -3.06 1.24 -13.52
N GLU A 515 -2.53 2.46 -13.56
CA GLU A 515 -1.87 3.04 -14.72
C GLU A 515 -0.47 2.45 -14.89
N ARG A 516 -0.39 1.28 -15.53
CA ARG A 516 0.80 0.44 -15.56
C ARG A 516 1.46 0.36 -16.93
N ASP A 517 1.58 1.40 -17.67
CA ASP A 517 2.33 1.35 -18.92
C ASP A 517 3.81 0.97 -18.74
N ASN A 518 4.33 1.05 -17.52
CA ASN A 518 5.68 0.66 -17.15
C ASN A 518 5.77 -0.33 -15.97
N GLY A 519 4.67 -0.88 -15.48
CA GLY A 519 4.68 -1.96 -14.49
C GLY A 519 4.98 -1.58 -13.03
N TRP A 520 5.13 -0.28 -12.70
CA TRP A 520 5.55 0.15 -11.37
C TRP A 520 4.68 1.27 -10.84
N VAL A 521 4.07 1.02 -9.70
CA VAL A 521 3.50 2.05 -8.83
C VAL A 521 4.59 2.43 -7.83
N GLY A 522 5.02 3.65 -7.85
CA GLY A 522 6.20 4.13 -7.13
C GLY A 522 7.46 3.93 -7.97
N HIS A 523 8.09 4.99 -8.35
CA HIS A 523 9.33 4.96 -9.13
C HIS A 523 10.25 6.13 -8.74
N LYS A 524 11.47 6.08 -9.26
CA LYS A 524 12.50 7.10 -8.95
C LYS A 524 12.12 8.55 -9.28
N GLY A 525 11.13 8.77 -10.15
CA GLY A 525 10.59 10.09 -10.47
C GLY A 525 9.82 10.74 -9.32
N ASP A 526 9.35 9.94 -8.36
CA ASP A 526 8.66 10.43 -7.17
C ASP A 526 9.61 11.16 -6.20
N LEU A 527 10.93 10.87 -6.30
CA LEU A 527 11.93 11.32 -5.34
C LEU A 527 12.50 12.70 -5.68
N TRP A 528 12.48 13.59 -4.72
CA TRP A 528 12.96 14.96 -4.82
C TRP A 528 14.48 15.04 -4.62
N GLY A 529 15.12 15.92 -5.38
CA GLY A 529 16.53 16.26 -5.20
C GLY A 529 17.55 15.21 -5.62
N ALA A 530 17.13 14.11 -6.24
CA ALA A 530 18.01 13.00 -6.62
C ALA A 530 19.05 13.39 -7.68
N THR A 531 18.67 14.19 -8.67
CA THR A 531 19.53 14.54 -9.82
C THR A 531 19.78 16.03 -9.95
N THR A 532 18.79 16.86 -9.66
CA THR A 532 18.85 18.32 -9.71
C THR A 532 18.25 18.90 -8.44
N ALA A 533 18.72 20.09 -8.06
CA ALA A 533 18.09 20.82 -6.96
C ALA A 533 16.67 21.22 -7.36
N MET A 534 15.71 21.01 -6.47
CA MET A 534 14.30 21.27 -6.68
C MET A 534 13.74 22.13 -5.55
N ASP A 535 12.67 22.85 -5.85
CA ASP A 535 11.94 23.63 -4.85
C ASP A 535 10.56 23.00 -4.65
N PHE A 536 10.11 22.92 -3.40
CA PHE A 536 8.75 22.55 -3.03
C PHE A 536 8.09 23.73 -2.32
N THR A 537 7.32 24.51 -3.08
CA THR A 537 6.72 25.77 -2.67
C THR A 537 5.27 25.85 -3.11
N ASP A 538 4.55 26.87 -2.67
CA ASP A 538 3.16 27.11 -3.10
C ASP A 538 3.04 27.38 -4.62
N GLU A 539 4.16 27.72 -5.30
CA GLU A 539 4.23 28.04 -6.73
C GLU A 539 4.98 26.97 -7.57
N SER A 540 5.58 25.96 -6.93
CA SER A 540 6.31 24.91 -7.65
C SER A 540 5.33 23.95 -8.36
N THR A 541 5.88 23.07 -9.20
CA THR A 541 5.10 21.99 -9.82
C THR A 541 5.79 20.65 -9.50
N PRO A 542 5.19 19.81 -8.66
CA PRO A 542 3.93 20.02 -7.92
C PRO A 542 4.05 21.11 -6.84
N ALA A 543 2.92 21.74 -6.51
CA ALA A 543 2.86 22.81 -5.51
C ALA A 543 2.60 22.25 -4.10
N ALA A 544 3.07 23.00 -3.07
CA ALA A 544 2.77 22.71 -1.67
C ALA A 544 1.35 23.22 -1.30
N THR A 545 0.33 22.50 -1.76
CA THR A 545 -1.09 22.86 -1.60
C THR A 545 -1.79 21.89 -0.66
N LEU A 546 -2.68 22.44 0.18
CA LEU A 546 -3.56 21.66 1.04
C LEU A 546 -4.73 21.07 0.27
N SER A 547 -5.44 20.14 0.87
CA SER A 547 -6.58 19.45 0.26
C SER A 547 -7.72 20.36 -0.18
N ASP A 548 -7.85 21.54 0.43
CA ASP A 548 -8.84 22.56 0.05
C ASP A 548 -8.34 23.53 -1.05
N GLY A 549 -7.13 23.28 -1.58
CA GLY A 549 -6.49 24.11 -2.59
C GLY A 549 -5.76 25.34 -2.06
N SER A 550 -5.76 25.56 -0.75
CA SER A 550 -5.01 26.68 -0.14
C SER A 550 -3.51 26.38 -0.08
N PRO A 551 -2.64 27.41 -0.11
CA PRO A 551 -1.20 27.24 0.00
C PRO A 551 -0.79 26.77 1.40
N LEU A 552 0.26 25.96 1.49
CA LEU A 552 0.87 25.58 2.77
C LEU A 552 1.54 26.76 3.48
N GLY A 553 2.16 27.67 2.70
CA GLY A 553 2.89 28.83 3.23
C GLY A 553 4.21 28.48 3.93
N LYS A 554 4.76 27.29 3.71
CA LYS A 554 6.01 26.79 4.29
C LYS A 554 6.95 26.27 3.20
N PRO A 555 7.52 27.14 2.35
CA PRO A 555 8.31 26.75 1.20
C PRO A 555 9.64 26.09 1.58
N ILE A 556 10.05 25.11 0.78
CA ILE A 556 11.36 24.48 0.82
C ILE A 556 12.08 24.79 -0.50
N PHE A 557 13.33 25.22 -0.40
CA PHE A 557 14.15 25.60 -1.55
C PHE A 557 15.42 24.75 -1.65
N GLY A 558 15.83 24.48 -2.87
CA GLY A 558 17.11 23.87 -3.16
C GLY A 558 17.28 22.46 -2.61
N ILE A 559 16.20 21.66 -2.60
CA ILE A 559 16.27 20.26 -2.20
C ILE A 559 17.30 19.54 -3.05
N LYS A 560 18.34 19.00 -2.41
CA LYS A 560 19.48 18.42 -3.13
C LYS A 560 20.10 17.28 -2.33
N GLN A 561 20.38 16.16 -3.01
CA GLN A 561 21.15 15.07 -2.43
C GLN A 561 22.64 15.41 -2.43
N GLU A 562 23.28 15.23 -1.28
CA GLU A 562 24.72 15.44 -1.08
C GLU A 562 25.50 14.14 -1.34
N ALA A 563 26.83 14.25 -1.40
CA ALA A 563 27.70 13.12 -1.70
C ALA A 563 27.65 11.99 -0.66
N ASP A 564 27.25 12.29 0.57
CA ASP A 564 27.07 11.34 1.67
C ASP A 564 25.66 10.78 1.75
N ALA A 565 24.87 10.99 0.69
CA ALA A 565 23.49 10.53 0.56
C ALA A 565 22.49 11.24 1.51
N SER A 566 22.88 12.27 2.23
CA SER A 566 21.94 13.15 2.92
C SER A 566 21.27 14.11 1.92
N ILE A 567 20.11 14.65 2.30
CA ILE A 567 19.40 15.67 1.55
C ILE A 567 19.53 16.99 2.31
N THR A 568 19.94 18.05 1.63
CA THR A 568 19.96 19.40 2.20
C THR A 568 18.92 20.28 1.54
N PHE A 569 18.40 21.24 2.28
CA PHE A 569 17.43 22.22 1.78
C PHE A 569 17.37 23.46 2.69
N ALA A 570 16.91 24.57 2.13
CA ALA A 570 16.55 25.75 2.88
C ALA A 570 15.03 25.79 3.13
N PHE A 571 14.64 26.11 4.35
CA PHE A 571 13.24 26.22 4.75
C PHE A 571 12.88 27.68 5.02
N MET A 572 11.86 28.20 4.34
CA MET A 572 11.31 29.56 4.43
C MET A 572 12.29 30.70 4.11
N ASP A 573 13.54 30.42 3.78
CA ASP A 573 14.53 31.42 3.42
C ASP A 573 15.40 30.94 2.24
N GLN A 574 15.06 31.37 1.03
CA GLN A 574 15.75 30.99 -0.19
C GLN A 574 17.21 31.43 -0.22
N THR A 575 17.60 32.48 0.50
CA THR A 575 18.98 33.00 0.49
C THR A 575 19.96 31.98 1.07
N LEU A 576 19.50 31.09 1.93
CA LEU A 576 20.31 30.06 2.55
C LEU A 576 20.74 28.93 1.59
N THR A 577 20.17 28.86 0.40
CA THR A 577 20.61 27.90 -0.63
C THR A 577 21.96 28.27 -1.25
N GLY A 578 22.48 29.45 -0.94
CA GLY A 578 23.66 30.02 -1.59
C GLY A 578 23.42 30.41 -3.05
N ILE A 579 22.16 30.53 -3.46
CA ILE A 579 21.74 31.03 -4.78
C ILE A 579 21.11 32.40 -4.57
N GLU A 580 21.81 33.45 -4.97
CA GLU A 580 21.26 34.80 -4.97
C GLU A 580 20.49 35.07 -6.27
N SER A 581 19.26 35.56 -6.13
CA SER A 581 18.51 36.07 -7.29
C SER A 581 18.90 37.51 -7.57
N ILE A 582 19.37 37.81 -8.78
CA ILE A 582 19.70 39.18 -9.13
C ILE A 582 18.44 39.98 -9.38
N THR A 583 18.14 40.92 -8.48
CA THR A 583 17.39 42.10 -8.82
C THR A 583 18.40 43.11 -9.40
N PRO A 584 18.15 43.80 -10.53
CA PRO A 584 19.10 44.79 -11.04
C PRO A 584 19.26 45.93 -10.03
N SER A 585 20.34 45.95 -9.24
CA SER A 585 20.70 47.08 -8.42
C SER A 585 21.84 47.82 -9.11
N GLU A 586 21.75 49.13 -9.16
CA GLU A 586 22.76 50.05 -9.72
C GLU A 586 24.05 49.99 -8.89
N SER A 587 24.97 49.11 -9.28
CA SER A 587 26.34 49.07 -8.75
C SER A 587 27.32 49.59 -9.79
N THR A 588 28.18 50.51 -9.40
CA THR A 588 29.13 51.23 -10.26
C THR A 588 30.35 50.42 -10.70
N ALA A 589 30.51 49.18 -10.27
CA ALA A 589 31.57 48.28 -10.75
C ALA A 589 30.94 47.10 -11.50
N ALA A 590 31.29 46.93 -12.78
CA ALA A 590 30.75 45.85 -13.60
C ALA A 590 31.22 44.49 -13.08
N PRO A 591 30.30 43.63 -12.61
CA PRO A 591 30.65 42.28 -12.16
C PRO A 591 31.14 41.42 -13.33
N ILE A 592 32.01 40.48 -13.04
CA ILE A 592 32.48 39.46 -13.99
C ILE A 592 31.65 38.21 -13.77
N PHE A 593 31.07 37.66 -14.83
CA PHE A 593 30.25 36.48 -14.78
C PHE A 593 30.94 35.27 -15.45
N TYR A 594 30.71 34.09 -14.91
CA TYR A 594 31.14 32.83 -15.48
C TYR A 594 29.96 31.85 -15.57
N ASP A 595 29.91 31.05 -16.62
CA ASP A 595 28.99 29.92 -16.68
C ASP A 595 29.46 28.79 -15.74
N MET A 596 28.65 27.77 -15.58
CA MET A 596 28.96 26.61 -14.71
C MET A 596 30.17 25.81 -15.20
N ASN A 597 30.65 26.02 -16.42
CA ASN A 597 31.86 25.41 -16.97
C ASN A 597 33.11 26.34 -16.79
N GLY A 598 32.96 27.43 -16.03
CA GLY A 598 34.04 28.37 -15.78
C GLY A 598 34.35 29.33 -16.95
N ARG A 599 33.53 29.39 -18.00
CA ARG A 599 33.72 30.30 -19.12
C ARG A 599 33.17 31.66 -18.76
N ARG A 600 33.99 32.71 -19.00
CA ARG A 600 33.57 34.10 -18.78
C ARG A 600 32.44 34.46 -19.75
N VAL A 601 31.34 35.00 -19.24
CA VAL A 601 30.25 35.60 -20.02
C VAL A 601 30.17 37.10 -19.76
N LEU A 602 29.92 37.88 -20.79
CA LEU A 602 29.92 39.36 -20.66
C LEU A 602 28.77 39.85 -19.76
N ARG A 603 27.58 39.22 -19.90
CA ARG A 603 26.41 39.42 -19.07
C ARG A 603 25.49 38.21 -19.26
N PRO A 604 25.00 37.57 -18.19
CA PRO A 604 24.02 36.49 -18.33
C PRO A 604 22.72 37.07 -18.92
N THR A 605 22.27 36.51 -20.06
CA THR A 605 21.04 36.92 -20.75
C THR A 605 20.12 35.70 -20.97
N GLN A 606 20.58 34.52 -20.66
CA GLN A 606 19.79 33.28 -20.74
C GLN A 606 19.47 32.81 -19.30
N PRO A 607 18.27 32.26 -19.08
CA PRO A 607 17.97 31.65 -17.80
C PRO A 607 19.00 30.58 -17.44
N GLY A 608 19.47 30.58 -16.22
CA GLY A 608 20.48 29.61 -15.77
C GLY A 608 21.28 30.11 -14.54
N VAL A 609 22.09 29.19 -14.01
CA VAL A 609 22.98 29.46 -12.86
C VAL A 609 24.34 29.93 -13.37
N TYR A 610 24.85 31.04 -12.80
CA TYR A 610 26.14 31.63 -13.14
C TYR A 610 26.93 31.91 -11.86
N ILE A 611 28.23 32.10 -12.00
CA ILE A 611 29.11 32.56 -10.93
C ILE A 611 29.37 34.05 -11.18
N GLN A 612 29.02 34.88 -10.21
CA GLN A 612 29.36 36.31 -10.20
C GLN A 612 30.58 36.54 -9.33
N HIS A 613 31.56 37.25 -9.85
CA HIS A 613 32.74 37.68 -9.13
C HIS A 613 32.88 39.21 -9.22
N GLN A 614 32.94 39.87 -8.07
CA GLN A 614 33.31 41.26 -7.96
C GLN A 614 34.73 41.38 -7.44
N PRO A 615 35.59 42.25 -8.02
CA PRO A 615 36.94 42.48 -7.49
C PRO A 615 36.88 42.86 -6.01
N GLY A 616 37.55 42.09 -5.16
CA GLY A 616 37.60 42.31 -3.71
C GLY A 616 36.50 41.62 -2.88
N GLN A 617 35.65 40.83 -3.51
CA GLN A 617 34.62 40.03 -2.83
C GLN A 617 34.73 38.55 -3.21
N HIS A 618 34.18 37.65 -2.37
CA HIS A 618 34.09 36.24 -2.71
C HIS A 618 33.12 36.03 -3.88
N ALA A 619 33.50 35.13 -4.77
CA ALA A 619 32.63 34.74 -5.88
C ALA A 619 31.38 33.98 -5.35
N HIS A 620 30.20 34.33 -5.85
CA HIS A 620 28.95 33.70 -5.46
C HIS A 620 28.14 33.28 -6.69
N ARG A 621 27.25 32.31 -6.47
CA ARG A 621 26.36 31.81 -7.52
C ARG A 621 25.11 32.68 -7.62
N ILE A 622 24.67 32.93 -8.84
CA ILE A 622 23.50 33.73 -9.15
C ILE A 622 22.58 32.95 -10.09
N LEU A 623 21.27 33.13 -9.95
CA LEU A 623 20.26 32.60 -10.83
C LEU A 623 19.68 33.71 -11.70
N VAL A 624 19.75 33.54 -13.03
CA VAL A 624 19.06 34.38 -13.99
C VAL A 624 17.80 33.70 -14.41
N LYS A 625 16.63 34.29 -14.12
CA LYS A 625 15.30 33.79 -14.47
C LYS A 625 14.89 34.19 -15.87
#